data_8297c2a054150f6da6c439656e0335a5
#
_entry.id   8297c2a054150f6da6c439656e0335a5
#
_cell.length_a   1.000
_cell.length_b   1.000
_cell.length_c   1.000
_cell.angle_alpha   90.00
_cell.angle_beta   90.00
_cell.angle_gamma   90.00
#
_symmetry.space_group_name_H-M   'P 1'
#
loop_
_entity.id
_entity.type
_entity.pdbx_description
1 polymer ?
#
loop_
_entity_poly.entity_id
_entity_poly.type
_entity_poly.pdbx_seq_one_letter_code
_entity_poly.pdbx_strand_id
1 'polypeptide(L)'
;FQPHHLADLLKNSDVTPAVDQIESSPQFTNQPLVDELSAKGIATEAYSPLGGTGGDLLAIPELAEIGAKYGKSAAQTVIRWHIQRGVVVLPKSTHADRIRQNIDVFDFVLSDDDMAAISAMDTGKRNSADPDNFDF
;
A
#
# COMPACT_ATOMS: atom_id res chain seq x y z
N PHE A 1 -0.37 -4.43 -12.91
CA PHE A 1 -0.75 -5.72 -13.50
C PHE A 1 -1.39 -6.63 -12.45
N GLN A 2 -2.24 -7.55 -12.89
CA GLN A 2 -2.72 -8.67 -12.09
C GLN A 2 -1.82 -9.90 -12.36
N PRO A 3 -1.90 -10.98 -11.55
CA PRO A 3 -1.05 -12.17 -11.73
C PRO A 3 -1.06 -12.73 -13.16
N HIS A 4 -2.21 -12.78 -13.81
CA HIS A 4 -2.33 -13.29 -15.17
C HIS A 4 -1.71 -12.37 -16.23
N HIS A 5 -1.76 -11.04 -16.04
CA HIS A 5 -1.07 -10.08 -16.90
C HIS A 5 0.45 -10.26 -16.79
N LEU A 6 0.95 -10.45 -15.55
CA LEU A 6 2.37 -10.69 -15.31
C LEU A 6 2.81 -12.02 -15.92
N ALA A 7 2.01 -13.08 -15.76
CA ALA A 7 2.30 -14.38 -16.33
C ALA A 7 2.40 -14.34 -17.87
N ASP A 8 1.46 -13.60 -18.52
CA ASP A 8 1.50 -13.43 -19.98
C ASP A 8 2.71 -12.62 -20.44
N LEU A 9 3.05 -11.54 -19.73
CA LEU A 9 4.25 -10.75 -20.01
C LEU A 9 5.52 -11.60 -19.92
N LEU A 10 5.70 -12.37 -18.85
CA LEU A 10 6.89 -13.19 -18.61
C LEU A 10 6.99 -14.38 -19.56
N LYS A 11 5.88 -14.83 -20.14
CA LYS A 11 5.87 -15.85 -21.19
C LYS A 11 6.38 -15.30 -22.52
N ASN A 12 6.17 -14.01 -22.78
CA ASN A 12 6.46 -13.38 -24.07
C ASN A 12 7.67 -12.43 -24.02
N SER A 13 8.40 -12.35 -22.91
CA SER A 13 9.56 -11.48 -22.73
C SER A 13 10.60 -12.14 -21.83
N ASP A 14 11.87 -12.01 -22.18
CA ASP A 14 13.01 -12.42 -21.37
C ASP A 14 13.39 -11.36 -20.31
N VAL A 15 12.71 -10.20 -20.32
CA VAL A 15 12.97 -9.10 -19.39
C VAL A 15 11.91 -9.12 -18.28
N THR A 16 12.36 -9.38 -17.05
CA THR A 16 11.51 -9.25 -15.87
C THR A 16 11.28 -7.76 -15.57
N PRO A 17 10.04 -7.31 -15.33
CA PRO A 17 9.77 -5.96 -14.89
C PRO A 17 10.51 -5.62 -13.59
N ALA A 18 11.03 -4.41 -13.49
CA ALA A 18 11.67 -3.96 -12.25
C ALA A 18 10.62 -3.61 -11.18
N VAL A 19 9.44 -3.13 -11.59
CA VAL A 19 8.38 -2.61 -10.73
C VAL A 19 7.02 -3.04 -11.26
N ASP A 20 6.09 -3.34 -10.35
CA ASP A 20 4.65 -3.36 -10.63
C ASP A 20 3.95 -2.39 -9.67
N GLN A 21 3.27 -1.39 -10.23
CA GLN A 21 2.52 -0.41 -9.46
C GLN A 21 1.06 -0.84 -9.37
N ILE A 22 0.61 -1.14 -8.16
CA ILE A 22 -0.72 -1.69 -7.89
C ILE A 22 -1.47 -0.84 -6.86
N GLU A 23 -2.80 -0.96 -6.81
CA GLU A 23 -3.55 -0.45 -5.68
C GLU A 23 -3.23 -1.27 -4.44
N SER A 24 -2.80 -0.60 -3.36
CA SER A 24 -2.67 -1.23 -2.06
C SER A 24 -2.91 -0.23 -0.94
N SER A 25 -3.74 -0.64 0.02
CA SER A 25 -4.07 0.09 1.24
C SER A 25 -4.44 -0.91 2.34
N PRO A 26 -4.61 -0.50 3.61
CA PRO A 26 -5.12 -1.39 4.65
C PRO A 26 -6.47 -2.04 4.32
N GLN A 27 -7.37 -1.37 3.59
CA GLN A 27 -8.66 -1.93 3.19
C GLN A 27 -8.61 -2.81 1.93
N PHE A 28 -7.50 -2.77 1.21
CA PHE A 28 -7.19 -3.60 0.05
C PHE A 28 -5.70 -3.92 0.04
N THR A 29 -5.27 -4.89 0.83
CA THR A 29 -3.85 -5.17 1.05
C THR A 29 -3.16 -5.74 -0.18
N ASN A 30 -3.91 -6.45 -1.03
CA ASN A 30 -3.41 -7.13 -2.22
C ASN A 30 -2.22 -8.05 -1.92
N GLN A 31 -2.19 -8.62 -0.70
CA GLN A 31 -1.04 -9.37 -0.18
C GLN A 31 -0.58 -10.52 -1.07
N PRO A 32 -1.50 -11.35 -1.65
CA PRO A 32 -1.06 -12.44 -2.52
C PRO A 32 -0.26 -11.96 -3.74
N LEU A 33 -0.62 -10.81 -4.33
CA LEU A 33 0.13 -10.24 -5.44
C LEU A 33 1.46 -9.64 -4.98
N VAL A 34 1.49 -8.97 -3.82
CA VAL A 34 2.72 -8.45 -3.21
C VAL A 34 3.73 -9.59 -2.99
N ASP A 35 3.27 -10.72 -2.45
CA ASP A 35 4.11 -11.91 -2.22
C ASP A 35 4.63 -12.51 -3.53
N GLU A 36 3.78 -12.60 -4.54
CA GLU A 36 4.16 -13.09 -5.87
C GLU A 36 5.22 -12.20 -6.53
N LEU A 37 5.02 -10.87 -6.50
CA LEU A 37 5.97 -9.90 -7.03
C LEU A 37 7.32 -10.00 -6.32
N SER A 38 7.31 -10.05 -4.99
CA SER A 38 8.50 -10.21 -4.16
C SER A 38 9.26 -11.48 -4.51
N ALA A 39 8.57 -12.62 -4.68
CA ALA A 39 9.19 -13.90 -5.05
C ALA A 39 9.84 -13.86 -6.44
N LYS A 40 9.41 -12.96 -7.31
CA LYS A 40 9.98 -12.75 -8.66
C LYS A 40 11.04 -11.63 -8.70
N GLY A 41 11.35 -11.00 -7.56
CA GLY A 41 12.29 -9.87 -7.49
C GLY A 41 11.74 -8.58 -8.12
N ILE A 42 10.42 -8.45 -8.23
CA ILE A 42 9.72 -7.27 -8.76
C ILE A 42 9.34 -6.38 -7.57
N ALA A 43 9.76 -5.12 -7.59
CA ALA A 43 9.37 -4.17 -6.55
C ALA A 43 7.88 -3.81 -6.68
N THR A 44 7.17 -3.86 -5.56
CA THR A 44 5.78 -3.40 -5.51
C THR A 44 5.74 -1.92 -5.17
N GLU A 45 5.02 -1.13 -5.96
CA GLU A 45 4.64 0.25 -5.64
C GLU A 45 3.15 0.35 -5.36
N ALA A 46 2.78 0.97 -4.23
CA ALA A 46 1.38 1.19 -3.87
C ALA A 46 0.91 2.57 -4.33
N TYR A 47 -0.04 2.61 -5.27
CA TYR A 47 -0.82 3.82 -5.51
C TYR A 47 -2.08 3.83 -4.63
N SER A 48 -2.63 5.02 -4.38
CA SER A 48 -3.75 5.24 -3.45
C SER A 48 -3.52 4.64 -2.04
N PRO A 49 -2.30 4.70 -1.47
CA PRO A 49 -1.97 3.98 -0.24
C PRO A 49 -2.76 4.45 0.98
N LEU A 50 -3.28 5.67 0.93
CA LEU A 50 -4.08 6.29 1.98
C LEU A 50 -5.59 6.25 1.70
N GLY A 51 -6.06 5.30 0.85
CA GLY A 51 -7.47 5.10 0.55
C GLY A 51 -8.00 5.93 -0.64
N GLY A 52 -7.14 6.64 -1.37
CA GLY A 52 -7.53 7.41 -2.55
C GLY A 52 -8.37 8.66 -2.24
N THR A 53 -9.01 9.21 -3.28
CA THR A 53 -9.85 10.41 -3.15
C THR A 53 -11.25 10.02 -2.65
N GLY A 54 -11.67 10.59 -1.52
CA GLY A 54 -12.99 10.35 -0.94
C GLY A 54 -13.10 9.07 -0.10
N GLY A 55 -11.97 8.37 0.13
CA GLY A 55 -11.91 7.26 1.07
C GLY A 55 -11.95 7.73 2.53
N ASP A 56 -12.48 6.90 3.39
CA ASP A 56 -12.61 7.11 4.84
C ASP A 56 -11.52 6.36 5.65
N LEU A 57 -10.55 5.77 4.96
CA LEU A 57 -9.48 4.98 5.59
C LEU A 57 -8.84 5.71 6.79
N LEU A 58 -8.45 6.96 6.59
CA LEU A 58 -7.78 7.73 7.64
C LEU A 58 -8.71 8.18 8.78
N ALA A 59 -10.02 7.99 8.63
CA ALA A 59 -11.02 8.23 9.67
C ALA A 59 -11.27 6.98 10.54
N ILE A 60 -10.68 5.84 10.22
CA ILE A 60 -10.78 4.62 11.03
C ILE A 60 -10.10 4.88 12.39
N PRO A 61 -10.85 4.82 13.52
CA PRO A 61 -10.31 5.18 14.83
C PRO A 61 -9.10 4.34 15.24
N GLU A 62 -9.12 3.07 14.91
CA GLU A 62 -8.05 2.12 15.24
C GLU A 62 -6.69 2.50 14.63
N LEU A 63 -6.66 3.09 13.43
CA LEU A 63 -5.41 3.61 12.84
C LEU A 63 -4.85 4.79 13.63
N ALA A 64 -5.72 5.66 14.14
CA ALA A 64 -5.32 6.76 15.00
C ALA A 64 -4.84 6.27 16.38
N GLU A 65 -5.49 5.26 16.95
CA GLU A 65 -5.12 4.63 18.22
C GLU A 65 -3.74 3.93 18.11
N ILE A 66 -3.51 3.18 17.03
CA ILE A 66 -2.20 2.57 16.76
C ILE A 66 -1.15 3.66 16.61
N GLY A 67 -1.40 4.69 15.80
CA GLY A 67 -0.45 5.78 15.59
C GLY A 67 -0.09 6.52 16.89
N ALA A 68 -1.06 6.73 17.77
CA ALA A 68 -0.86 7.40 19.05
C ALA A 68 0.18 6.69 19.94
N LYS A 69 0.31 5.36 19.86
CA LYS A 69 1.34 4.60 20.59
C LYS A 69 2.76 5.06 20.23
N TYR A 70 2.94 5.58 19.03
CA TYR A 70 4.22 6.01 18.45
C TYR A 70 4.33 7.53 18.29
N GLY A 71 3.32 8.29 18.74
CA GLY A 71 3.25 9.74 18.53
C GLY A 71 3.07 10.14 17.06
N LYS A 72 2.43 9.29 16.25
CA LYS A 72 2.26 9.46 14.81
C LYS A 72 0.78 9.55 14.41
N SER A 73 0.52 10.17 13.27
CA SER A 73 -0.83 10.23 12.67
C SER A 73 -1.23 8.92 12.01
N ALA A 74 -2.53 8.72 11.76
CA ALA A 74 -3.04 7.58 10.98
C ALA A 74 -2.35 7.47 9.60
N ALA A 75 -2.11 8.59 8.91
CA ALA A 75 -1.41 8.58 7.63
C ALA A 75 0.04 8.07 7.75
N GLN A 76 0.79 8.54 8.75
CA GLN A 76 2.15 8.06 9.01
C GLN A 76 2.17 6.58 9.37
N THR A 77 1.19 6.12 10.15
CA THR A 77 1.01 4.71 10.51
C THR A 77 0.83 3.84 9.27
N VAL A 78 -0.05 4.22 8.36
CA VAL A 78 -0.29 3.49 7.10
C VAL A 78 0.94 3.51 6.20
N ILE A 79 1.63 4.63 6.09
CA ILE A 79 2.88 4.72 5.30
C ILE A 79 3.93 3.77 5.89
N ARG A 80 4.11 3.77 7.20
CA ARG A 80 5.07 2.88 7.88
C ARG A 80 4.71 1.41 7.69
N TRP A 81 3.44 1.06 7.77
CA TRP A 81 2.95 -0.30 7.52
C TRP A 81 3.32 -0.77 6.10
N HIS A 82 3.15 0.05 5.05
CA HIS A 82 3.59 -0.28 3.70
C HIS A 82 5.10 -0.54 3.63
N ILE A 83 5.91 0.35 4.23
CA ILE A 83 7.37 0.24 4.25
C ILE A 83 7.80 -1.08 4.90
N GLN A 84 7.19 -1.46 6.02
CA GLN A 84 7.53 -2.72 6.73
C GLN A 84 7.10 -3.97 5.96
N ARG A 85 6.14 -3.85 5.04
CA ARG A 85 5.78 -4.91 4.08
C ARG A 85 6.72 -4.98 2.86
N GLY A 86 7.72 -4.13 2.77
CA GLY A 86 8.60 -4.04 1.60
C GLY A 86 7.96 -3.37 0.39
N VAL A 87 6.88 -2.62 0.58
CA VAL A 87 6.14 -1.93 -0.47
C VAL A 87 6.58 -0.47 -0.55
N VAL A 88 6.95 -0.02 -1.74
CA VAL A 88 7.20 1.39 -2.03
C VAL A 88 5.86 2.13 -2.02
N VAL A 89 5.76 3.20 -1.24
CA VAL A 89 4.50 3.90 -1.01
C VAL A 89 4.50 5.28 -1.66
N LEU A 90 3.46 5.60 -2.43
CA LEU A 90 3.35 6.84 -3.20
C LEU A 90 2.23 7.75 -2.64
N PRO A 91 2.40 8.36 -1.45
CA PRO A 91 1.40 9.23 -0.84
C PRO A 91 1.42 10.61 -1.51
N LYS A 92 0.30 11.03 -2.07
CA LYS A 92 0.16 12.35 -2.69
C LYS A 92 -0.37 13.38 -1.68
N SER A 93 0.24 14.54 -1.62
CA SER A 93 -0.31 15.71 -0.93
C SER A 93 0.05 17.01 -1.64
N THR A 94 -0.84 18.02 -1.49
CA THR A 94 -0.60 19.41 -1.91
C THR A 94 -0.37 20.35 -0.71
N HIS A 95 -0.42 19.81 0.52
CA HIS A 95 -0.24 20.55 1.75
C HIS A 95 1.18 20.32 2.28
N ALA A 96 1.94 21.39 2.45
CA ALA A 96 3.35 21.32 2.88
C ALA A 96 3.56 20.52 4.17
N ASP A 97 2.68 20.69 5.17
CA ASP A 97 2.80 19.99 6.45
C ASP A 97 2.56 18.48 6.29
N ARG A 98 1.58 18.08 5.47
CA ARG A 98 1.34 16.66 5.18
C ARG A 98 2.49 16.03 4.39
N ILE A 99 3.13 16.79 3.47
CA ILE A 99 4.31 16.32 2.75
C ILE A 99 5.46 16.04 3.74
N ARG A 100 5.69 16.94 4.71
CA ARG A 100 6.70 16.73 5.76
C ARG A 100 6.35 15.52 6.63
N GLN A 101 5.09 15.37 7.05
CA GLN A 101 4.65 14.23 7.84
C GLN A 101 4.79 12.90 7.09
N ASN A 102 4.49 12.87 5.79
CA ASN A 102 4.58 11.64 4.99
C ASN A 102 6.00 11.07 4.92
N ILE A 103 7.05 11.90 4.99
CA ILE A 103 8.45 11.44 5.02
C ILE A 103 8.95 11.18 6.45
N ASP A 104 8.29 11.70 7.48
CA ASP A 104 8.64 11.53 8.89
C ASP A 104 8.10 10.21 9.45
N VAL A 105 8.60 9.09 8.92
CA VAL A 105 8.11 7.71 9.18
C VAL A 105 9.25 6.71 9.42
N PHE A 106 10.49 7.17 9.54
CA PHE A 106 11.65 6.29 9.69
C PHE A 106 12.21 6.21 11.12
N ASP A 107 11.65 6.97 12.05
CA ASP A 107 12.06 7.06 13.44
C ASP A 107 11.29 6.11 14.38
N PHE A 108 10.37 5.30 13.86
CA PHE A 108 9.60 4.31 14.61
C PHE A 108 9.39 3.02 13.80
N VAL A 109 9.03 1.95 14.51
CA VAL A 109 8.71 0.65 13.94
C VAL A 109 7.41 0.17 14.57
N LEU A 110 6.43 -0.20 13.74
CA LEU A 110 5.20 -0.85 14.19
C LEU A 110 5.51 -2.25 14.73
N SER A 111 4.88 -2.62 15.84
CA SER A 111 4.97 -3.98 16.37
C SER A 111 4.29 -4.98 15.42
N ASP A 112 4.63 -6.27 15.56
CA ASP A 112 4.00 -7.34 14.77
C ASP A 112 2.48 -7.38 15.00
N ASP A 113 2.02 -7.14 16.23
CA ASP A 113 0.59 -7.06 16.55
C ASP A 113 -0.09 -5.90 15.84
N ASP A 114 0.52 -4.71 15.82
CA ASP A 114 -0.01 -3.54 15.12
C ASP A 114 0.00 -3.75 13.60
N MET A 115 1.06 -4.37 13.06
CA MET A 115 1.10 -4.75 11.64
C MET A 115 -0.03 -5.72 11.28
N ALA A 116 -0.29 -6.71 12.11
CA ALA A 116 -1.38 -7.67 11.93
C ALA A 116 -2.76 -7.00 12.03
N ALA A 117 -2.95 -6.12 13.02
CA ALA A 117 -4.20 -5.36 13.20
C ALA A 117 -4.53 -4.50 11.97
N ILE A 118 -3.53 -3.78 11.43
CA ILE A 118 -3.72 -2.98 10.21
C ILE A 118 -4.04 -3.89 9.01
N SER A 119 -3.34 -5.00 8.86
CA SER A 119 -3.57 -5.95 7.76
C SER A 119 -4.94 -6.62 7.84
N ALA A 120 -5.50 -6.80 9.04
CA ALA A 120 -6.84 -7.36 9.27
C ALA A 120 -7.97 -6.41 8.85
N MET A 121 -7.70 -5.14 8.53
CA MET A 121 -8.68 -4.21 7.98
C MET A 121 -9.03 -4.48 6.52
N ASP A 122 -8.41 -5.48 5.89
CA ASP A 122 -8.64 -5.85 4.50
C ASP A 122 -10.09 -6.29 4.27
N THR A 123 -10.75 -5.57 3.39
CA THR A 123 -12.13 -5.87 2.96
C THR A 123 -12.18 -6.51 1.57
N GLY A 124 -11.03 -6.62 0.89
CA GLY A 124 -10.93 -7.04 -0.51
C GLY A 124 -11.55 -6.05 -1.50
N LYS A 125 -11.95 -4.86 -1.04
CA LYS A 125 -12.64 -3.87 -1.88
C LYS A 125 -11.65 -2.87 -2.45
N ARG A 126 -11.60 -2.79 -3.78
CA ARG A 126 -10.88 -1.75 -4.52
C ARG A 126 -11.57 -0.39 -4.36
N ASN A 127 -10.77 0.66 -4.29
CA ASN A 127 -11.22 2.05 -4.39
C ASN A 127 -11.03 2.64 -5.80
N SER A 128 -10.17 2.02 -6.60
CA SER A 128 -9.86 2.43 -7.97
C SER A 128 -10.44 1.45 -8.99
N ALA A 129 -10.33 1.79 -10.27
CA ALA A 129 -10.79 0.93 -11.36
C ALA A 129 -10.10 -0.45 -11.33
N ASP A 130 -10.86 -1.47 -11.66
CA ASP A 130 -10.35 -2.82 -11.81
C ASP A 130 -9.55 -2.93 -13.11
N PRO A 131 -8.25 -3.31 -13.06
CA PRO A 131 -7.43 -3.46 -14.26
C PRO A 131 -7.98 -4.44 -15.31
N ASP A 132 -8.81 -5.39 -14.89
CA ASP A 132 -9.39 -6.39 -15.79
C ASP A 132 -10.66 -5.87 -16.52
N ASN A 133 -11.25 -4.79 -16.00
CA ASN A 133 -12.52 -4.23 -16.50
C ASN A 133 -12.41 -2.73 -16.80
N PHE A 134 -11.20 -2.25 -17.13
CA PHE A 134 -10.96 -0.83 -17.41
C PHE A 134 -10.92 -0.57 -18.91
N ASP A 135 -11.93 0.19 -19.41
CA ASP A 135 -11.95 0.71 -20.78
C ASP A 135 -11.17 2.04 -20.83
N PHE A 136 -10.17 2.10 -21.72
CA PHE A 136 -9.37 3.29 -21.98
C PHE A 136 -10.07 4.22 -22.98
#